data_7cbb01124b1339a8698b31619a5931f2
#
_entry.id   7cbb01124b1339a8698b31619a5931f2
#
_cell.length_a   1.000
_cell.length_b   1.000
_cell.length_c   1.000
_cell.angle_alpha   90.00
_cell.angle_beta   90.00
_cell.angle_gamma   90.00
#
_symmetry.space_group_name_H-M   'P 1'
#
loop_
_entity.id
_entity.type
_entity.pdbx_description
1 polymer ?
#
loop_
_entity_poly.entity_id
_entity_poly.type
_entity_poly.pdbx_seq_one_letter_code
_entity_poly.pdbx_strand_id
1 'polypeptide(L)'
;MLKKLIAILITLAMLFSISFAACAEESGQPPEPPSGDMAPPDGGNGQPPERPDGNPPDGTPGGFGGGTPPGGSTSDFTYTASTEITGAAEQAEQTYASETADESALIIDTGDAVTITNPTVTKTGDSDGGDNCNFYGLNAGVLVMGGSTTTITGGLIETSASGANGVFSYGGNGGRNGAEGDGTTVVISDTIITTTGDGSGGIMTTGGGKTEASNLTITTSGRSSAAIRTDRGGGTVTVDGGTYTTNGLGSPAIYSTADITVKNATLVSNLSEGVCIEGMNSITLETCDMTANNTRCNSNAQFHDTIMIYQSMSGDADSGTSSFTMTGGSLTSLNGHMFHVTNTHAVITLKGVELNNEGSDILLSVCDDGWNGAENIAELNADGQALEGAILVGDNSTLKLTLTNGSTFAGYINGEIENANGETVSTETGTVEVSLDETSTWTLKADTYITSFEGNAANVTGNGYTLYVNGVALEGIS
;
A
#
# COMPACT_ATOMS: atom_id res chain seq x y z
N MET A 1 3.47 -30.55 41.64
CA MET A 1 2.67 -30.20 40.45
C MET A 1 3.51 -29.79 39.25
N LEU A 2 4.68 -29.17 39.44
CA LEU A 2 5.57 -28.71 38.35
C LEU A 2 6.19 -29.84 37.49
N LYS A 3 6.41 -31.01 38.03
CA LYS A 3 6.99 -32.15 37.31
C LYS A 3 6.00 -32.90 36.38
N LYS A 4 4.70 -32.67 36.52
CA LYS A 4 3.68 -33.22 35.60
C LYS A 4 3.33 -32.34 34.44
N LEU A 5 3.63 -31.03 34.52
CA LEU A 5 3.46 -30.10 33.38
C LEU A 5 4.57 -30.23 32.33
N ILE A 6 5.80 -30.57 32.76
CA ILE A 6 6.94 -30.73 31.84
C ILE A 6 6.83 -32.01 31.00
N ALA A 7 6.18 -33.06 31.52
CA ALA A 7 5.98 -34.31 30.78
C ALA A 7 4.91 -34.20 29.65
N ILE A 8 3.97 -33.27 29.77
CA ILE A 8 2.91 -33.06 28.75
C ILE A 8 3.42 -32.16 27.60
N LEU A 9 4.36 -31.24 27.84
CA LEU A 9 4.96 -30.41 26.78
C LEU A 9 5.95 -31.20 25.89
N ILE A 10 6.59 -32.25 26.42
CA ILE A 10 7.55 -33.06 25.65
C ILE A 10 6.83 -34.07 24.75
N THR A 11 5.60 -34.49 25.09
CA THR A 11 4.84 -35.45 24.29
C THR A 11 4.09 -34.80 23.13
N LEU A 12 3.88 -33.47 23.14
CA LEU A 12 3.25 -32.75 22.02
C LEU A 12 4.26 -32.33 20.94
N ALA A 13 5.56 -32.29 21.28
CA ALA A 13 6.63 -31.94 20.32
C ALA A 13 7.15 -33.13 19.48
N MET A 14 6.68 -34.37 19.75
CA MET A 14 7.11 -35.57 19.02
C MET A 14 6.09 -36.13 18.03
N LEU A 15 4.98 -35.45 17.79
CA LEU A 15 3.94 -35.89 16.85
C LEU A 15 3.89 -35.14 15.53
N PHE A 16 4.88 -34.29 15.23
CA PHE A 16 4.96 -33.54 13.96
C PHE A 16 6.22 -33.81 13.11
N SER A 17 6.84 -34.97 13.28
CA SER A 17 8.01 -35.32 12.47
C SER A 17 7.98 -36.80 12.05
N ILE A 18 7.03 -37.19 11.22
CA ILE A 18 7.15 -38.38 10.34
C ILE A 18 6.15 -38.19 9.18
N SER A 19 6.62 -37.72 8.04
CA SER A 19 6.17 -38.08 6.70
C SER A 19 6.96 -37.32 5.63
N PHE A 20 8.24 -37.65 5.47
CA PHE A 20 8.97 -37.47 4.23
C PHE A 20 9.93 -38.63 4.09
N ALA A 21 9.50 -39.69 3.46
CA ALA A 21 10.40 -40.68 2.87
C ALA A 21 9.72 -41.39 1.70
N ALA A 22 10.37 -41.26 0.57
CA ALA A 22 10.43 -42.20 -0.54
C ALA A 22 9.28 -42.20 -1.55
N CYS A 23 9.53 -41.54 -2.68
CA CYS A 23 9.47 -42.22 -3.97
C CYS A 23 10.65 -41.76 -4.81
N ALA A 24 11.56 -42.71 -5.06
CA ALA A 24 12.70 -42.58 -5.93
C ALA A 24 12.28 -42.90 -7.38
N GLU A 25 12.85 -42.14 -8.30
CA GLU A 25 13.24 -42.50 -9.68
C GLU A 25 12.28 -43.29 -10.56
N GLU A 26 11.74 -42.58 -11.57
CA GLU A 26 11.77 -43.12 -12.95
C GLU A 26 12.11 -41.98 -13.91
N SER A 27 13.27 -42.16 -14.56
CA SER A 27 13.79 -41.33 -15.65
C SER A 27 12.94 -41.55 -16.90
N GLY A 28 12.12 -40.59 -17.24
CA GLY A 28 11.42 -40.53 -18.52
C GLY A 28 11.77 -39.22 -19.25
N GLN A 29 12.57 -39.34 -20.30
CA GLN A 29 12.95 -38.33 -21.24
C GLN A 29 11.68 -37.76 -21.91
N PRO A 30 11.52 -36.41 -22.06
CA PRO A 30 10.38 -35.86 -22.79
C PRO A 30 10.44 -36.25 -24.28
N PRO A 31 9.32 -36.51 -24.93
CA PRO A 31 9.30 -36.82 -26.36
C PRO A 31 9.69 -35.59 -27.19
N GLU A 32 10.55 -35.83 -28.19
CA GLU A 32 10.93 -34.84 -29.21
C GLU A 32 9.71 -34.43 -30.04
N PRO A 33 9.64 -33.15 -30.44
CA PRO A 33 8.59 -32.69 -31.35
C PRO A 33 8.81 -33.26 -32.75
N PRO A 34 7.76 -33.61 -33.51
CA PRO A 34 7.90 -34.17 -34.83
C PRO A 34 8.48 -33.17 -35.82
N SER A 35 9.56 -33.54 -36.48
CA SER A 35 10.10 -32.83 -37.63
C SER A 35 9.16 -33.05 -38.84
N GLY A 36 8.49 -31.99 -39.22
CA GLY A 36 7.72 -31.95 -40.46
C GLY A 36 8.19 -30.78 -41.29
N ASP A 37 9.03 -31.07 -42.30
CA ASP A 37 9.33 -30.15 -43.39
C ASP A 37 8.03 -29.79 -44.14
N MET A 38 7.62 -28.53 -44.09
CA MET A 38 6.72 -27.94 -45.08
C MET A 38 7.39 -26.71 -45.70
N ALA A 39 7.66 -26.87 -47.00
CA ALA A 39 8.10 -25.80 -47.88
C ALA A 39 7.07 -24.65 -47.92
N PRO A 40 7.54 -23.39 -48.07
CA PRO A 40 6.63 -22.24 -48.18
C PRO A 40 5.94 -22.24 -49.57
N PRO A 41 4.65 -21.91 -49.67
CA PRO A 41 4.01 -21.65 -50.92
C PRO A 41 4.41 -20.30 -51.51
N ASP A 42 4.60 -20.29 -52.79
CA ASP A 42 4.99 -19.21 -53.67
C ASP A 42 4.11 -17.95 -53.57
N GLY A 43 4.76 -16.84 -53.90
CA GLY A 43 4.26 -15.49 -53.84
C GLY A 43 2.96 -15.23 -54.57
N GLY A 44 2.07 -14.56 -53.87
CA GLY A 44 0.91 -13.87 -54.44
C GLY A 44 1.01 -12.39 -54.02
N ASN A 45 1.26 -11.49 -55.01
CA ASN A 45 1.14 -10.05 -54.86
C ASN A 45 -0.30 -9.69 -54.51
N GLY A 46 -0.55 -9.40 -53.26
CA GLY A 46 -1.78 -8.81 -52.77
C GLY A 46 -1.48 -7.49 -52.11
N GLN A 47 -1.81 -6.38 -52.77
CA GLN A 47 -1.73 -5.01 -52.29
C GLN A 47 -2.58 -4.86 -51.02
N PRO A 48 -2.10 -4.21 -49.97
CA PRO A 48 -2.92 -3.94 -48.78
C PRO A 48 -4.09 -3.02 -49.16
N PRO A 49 -5.27 -3.16 -48.54
CA PRO A 49 -6.38 -2.26 -48.77
C PRO A 49 -6.03 -0.84 -48.31
N GLU A 50 -6.34 0.13 -49.17
CA GLU A 50 -6.20 1.56 -48.96
C GLU A 50 -6.97 1.97 -47.68
N ARG A 51 -6.31 2.73 -46.82
CA ARG A 51 -6.99 3.46 -45.74
C ARG A 51 -7.86 4.54 -46.33
N PRO A 52 -9.05 4.78 -45.76
CA PRO A 52 -9.85 5.92 -46.15
C PRO A 52 -9.12 7.22 -45.78
N ASP A 53 -8.94 8.10 -46.75
CA ASP A 53 -8.45 9.45 -46.58
C ASP A 53 -9.38 10.25 -45.65
N GLY A 54 -8.90 10.50 -44.43
CA GLY A 54 -9.47 11.48 -43.54
C GLY A 54 -8.34 12.28 -42.96
N ASN A 55 -8.13 13.51 -43.48
CA ASN A 55 -7.21 14.49 -42.91
C ASN A 55 -7.58 14.72 -41.44
N PRO A 56 -6.59 14.70 -40.50
CA PRO A 56 -6.83 15.24 -39.19
C PRO A 56 -7.02 16.75 -39.28
N PRO A 57 -7.97 17.34 -38.59
CA PRO A 57 -8.09 18.79 -38.52
C PRO A 57 -6.89 19.38 -37.81
N ASP A 58 -6.29 20.42 -38.43
CA ASP A 58 -5.34 21.32 -37.81
C ASP A 58 -5.95 21.89 -36.53
N GLY A 59 -5.46 21.45 -35.40
CA GLY A 59 -5.80 21.95 -34.07
C GLY A 59 -4.49 22.10 -33.28
N THR A 60 -4.11 23.35 -33.05
CA THR A 60 -3.15 23.81 -32.03
C THR A 60 -3.21 22.93 -30.77
N PRO A 61 -2.08 22.64 -30.09
CA PRO A 61 -2.13 21.99 -28.80
C PRO A 61 -2.84 22.92 -27.82
N GLY A 62 -4.12 22.73 -27.68
CA GLY A 62 -4.95 23.34 -26.66
C GLY A 62 -4.51 22.77 -25.33
N GLY A 63 -4.22 23.67 -24.38
CA GLY A 63 -3.90 23.34 -23.01
C GLY A 63 -4.84 22.28 -22.46
N PHE A 64 -4.33 21.49 -21.55
CA PHE A 64 -5.07 20.53 -20.76
C PHE A 64 -6.27 21.24 -20.10
N GLY A 65 -7.40 21.24 -20.82
CA GLY A 65 -8.68 21.54 -20.24
C GLY A 65 -8.94 20.43 -19.23
N GLY A 66 -9.08 20.80 -17.96
CA GLY A 66 -9.57 19.91 -16.94
C GLY A 66 -10.89 19.29 -17.40
N GLY A 67 -10.82 18.13 -18.05
CA GLY A 67 -11.93 17.26 -18.22
C GLY A 67 -12.37 16.88 -16.81
N THR A 68 -13.56 17.30 -16.41
CA THR A 68 -14.25 16.69 -15.30
C THR A 68 -14.14 15.18 -15.51
N PRO A 69 -13.50 14.41 -14.60
CA PRO A 69 -13.57 12.97 -14.69
C PRO A 69 -15.04 12.58 -14.84
N PRO A 70 -15.40 11.52 -15.53
CA PRO A 70 -16.78 11.10 -15.60
C PRO A 70 -17.31 11.09 -14.18
N GLY A 71 -18.26 11.99 -13.91
CA GLY A 71 -18.92 12.10 -12.62
C GLY A 71 -19.31 10.69 -12.23
N GLY A 72 -19.00 10.29 -10.99
CA GLY A 72 -19.31 8.96 -10.54
C GLY A 72 -20.71 8.60 -11.00
N SER A 73 -20.82 7.66 -11.90
CA SER A 73 -22.11 7.08 -12.15
C SER A 73 -22.56 6.58 -10.79
N THR A 74 -23.64 7.12 -10.26
CA THR A 74 -24.43 6.40 -9.27
C THR A 74 -24.64 5.05 -9.91
N SER A 75 -23.88 4.05 -9.45
CA SER A 75 -24.00 2.71 -9.98
C SER A 75 -25.45 2.31 -9.79
N ASP A 76 -26.10 1.85 -10.84
CA ASP A 76 -27.46 1.32 -10.78
C ASP A 76 -27.50 -0.01 -10.01
N PHE A 77 -27.04 -0.03 -8.74
CA PHE A 77 -27.15 -1.18 -7.86
C PHE A 77 -28.04 -0.85 -6.66
N THR A 78 -28.62 -1.87 -6.09
CA THR A 78 -29.42 -1.77 -4.87
C THR A 78 -28.74 -2.60 -3.79
N TYR A 79 -28.57 -2.01 -2.61
CA TYR A 79 -28.07 -2.76 -1.48
C TYR A 79 -29.08 -3.83 -1.08
N THR A 80 -28.57 -5.03 -0.83
CA THR A 80 -29.32 -6.15 -0.26
C THR A 80 -28.50 -6.80 0.82
N ALA A 81 -29.16 -7.32 1.86
CA ALA A 81 -28.51 -8.02 2.94
C ALA A 81 -29.35 -9.20 3.44
N SER A 82 -28.68 -10.22 3.92
CA SER A 82 -29.34 -11.32 4.66
C SER A 82 -30.00 -10.80 5.94
N THR A 83 -29.37 -9.82 6.58
CA THR A 83 -29.89 -9.15 7.78
C THR A 83 -29.70 -7.63 7.66
N GLU A 84 -30.76 -6.88 7.99
CA GLU A 84 -30.71 -5.43 8.01
C GLU A 84 -31.08 -4.90 9.42
N ILE A 85 -30.35 -3.89 9.89
CA ILE A 85 -30.62 -3.11 11.09
C ILE A 85 -30.91 -1.68 10.68
N THR A 86 -32.16 -1.24 10.86
CA THR A 86 -32.67 0.07 10.40
C THR A 86 -33.07 0.99 11.56
N GLY A 87 -32.58 0.74 12.76
CA GLY A 87 -32.83 1.55 13.96
C GLY A 87 -31.90 1.16 15.09
N ALA A 88 -31.99 1.83 16.21
CA ALA A 88 -31.20 1.53 17.40
C ALA A 88 -31.33 0.04 17.80
N ALA A 89 -30.18 -0.61 18.02
CA ALA A 89 -30.16 -2.03 18.36
C ALA A 89 -28.97 -2.38 19.26
N GLU A 90 -29.20 -3.39 20.12
CA GLU A 90 -28.16 -4.08 20.87
C GLU A 90 -28.27 -5.58 20.54
N GLN A 91 -27.20 -6.15 19.98
CA GLN A 91 -27.15 -7.54 19.54
C GLN A 91 -25.94 -8.23 20.19
N ALA A 92 -26.13 -9.43 20.69
CA ALA A 92 -25.02 -10.21 21.24
C ALA A 92 -25.08 -11.65 20.74
N GLU A 93 -23.92 -12.26 20.49
CA GLU A 93 -23.73 -13.66 20.08
C GLU A 93 -24.56 -14.03 18.84
N GLN A 94 -24.85 -13.06 17.94
CA GLN A 94 -25.64 -13.31 16.74
C GLN A 94 -24.79 -13.83 15.59
N THR A 95 -25.42 -14.64 14.75
CA THR A 95 -24.81 -15.10 13.48
C THR A 95 -25.47 -14.38 12.31
N TYR A 96 -24.63 -13.82 11.44
CA TYR A 96 -25.03 -13.17 10.19
C TYR A 96 -24.34 -13.90 9.04
N ALA A 97 -25.09 -14.38 8.08
CA ALA A 97 -24.50 -15.14 6.97
C ALA A 97 -25.20 -14.82 5.64
N SER A 98 -24.40 -14.72 4.56
CA SER A 98 -24.92 -14.66 3.21
C SER A 98 -24.06 -15.51 2.27
N GLU A 99 -24.74 -16.32 1.46
CA GLU A 99 -24.17 -17.11 0.36
C GLU A 99 -24.58 -16.53 -1.01
N THR A 100 -25.40 -15.46 -0.99
CA THR A 100 -25.94 -14.84 -2.19
C THR A 100 -24.95 -13.81 -2.75
N ALA A 101 -24.77 -13.81 -4.05
CA ALA A 101 -23.98 -12.80 -4.75
C ALA A 101 -24.59 -11.39 -4.58
N ASP A 102 -23.73 -10.38 -4.43
CA ASP A 102 -24.08 -8.97 -4.25
C ASP A 102 -24.92 -8.65 -3.01
N GLU A 103 -25.07 -9.60 -2.08
CA GLU A 103 -25.81 -9.46 -0.83
C GLU A 103 -24.84 -9.43 0.35
N SER A 104 -24.86 -8.39 1.14
CA SER A 104 -24.09 -8.31 2.40
C SER A 104 -24.64 -9.27 3.46
N ALA A 105 -23.79 -9.80 4.34
CA ALA A 105 -24.29 -10.63 5.44
C ALA A 105 -25.05 -9.79 6.47
N LEU A 106 -24.59 -8.55 6.71
CA LEU A 106 -25.23 -7.58 7.59
C LEU A 106 -25.12 -6.18 7.00
N ILE A 107 -26.25 -5.48 6.90
CA ILE A 107 -26.29 -4.03 6.65
C ILE A 107 -26.84 -3.32 7.88
N ILE A 108 -26.18 -2.25 8.28
CA ILE A 108 -26.62 -1.30 9.30
C ILE A 108 -26.83 0.03 8.60
N ASP A 109 -28.08 0.40 8.35
CA ASP A 109 -28.49 1.63 7.67
C ASP A 109 -29.46 2.40 8.55
N THR A 110 -28.90 3.27 9.39
CA THR A 110 -29.68 4.05 10.37
C THR A 110 -28.87 5.25 10.84
N GLY A 111 -29.56 6.32 11.27
CA GLY A 111 -28.91 7.42 12.00
C GLY A 111 -28.73 7.15 13.51
N ASP A 112 -29.12 5.98 13.99
CA ASP A 112 -29.08 5.61 15.40
C ASP A 112 -27.79 4.89 15.79
N ALA A 113 -27.58 4.72 17.10
CA ALA A 113 -26.49 3.91 17.64
C ALA A 113 -26.84 2.40 17.60
N VAL A 114 -25.87 1.59 17.17
CA VAL A 114 -25.98 0.14 17.14
C VAL A 114 -24.79 -0.47 17.89
N THR A 115 -25.07 -1.45 18.75
CA THR A 115 -24.03 -2.21 19.46
C THR A 115 -24.13 -3.68 19.12
N ILE A 116 -23.01 -4.27 18.72
CA ILE A 116 -22.89 -5.70 18.36
C ILE A 116 -21.74 -6.31 19.17
N THR A 117 -22.06 -7.34 19.95
CA THR A 117 -21.07 -8.02 20.79
C THR A 117 -20.92 -9.47 20.35
N ASN A 118 -19.67 -9.91 20.15
CA ASN A 118 -19.29 -11.26 19.73
C ASN A 118 -20.12 -11.79 18.53
N PRO A 119 -20.21 -11.05 17.40
CA PRO A 119 -20.88 -11.58 16.22
C PRO A 119 -20.08 -12.73 15.58
N THR A 120 -20.79 -13.60 14.87
CA THR A 120 -20.20 -14.51 13.89
C THR A 120 -20.74 -14.09 12.52
N VAL A 121 -19.85 -13.61 11.64
CA VAL A 121 -20.23 -13.17 10.30
C VAL A 121 -19.57 -14.08 9.27
N THR A 122 -20.35 -14.57 8.31
CA THR A 122 -19.85 -15.38 7.20
C THR A 122 -20.38 -14.88 5.87
N LYS A 123 -19.48 -14.65 4.89
CA LYS A 123 -19.86 -14.22 3.54
C LYS A 123 -19.14 -15.06 2.48
N THR A 124 -19.91 -15.76 1.62
CA THR A 124 -19.38 -16.69 0.62
C THR A 124 -19.87 -16.47 -0.81
N GLY A 125 -20.95 -15.70 -1.01
CA GLY A 125 -21.44 -15.36 -2.36
C GLY A 125 -20.56 -14.29 -3.01
N ASP A 126 -19.97 -14.59 -4.18
CA ASP A 126 -19.10 -13.66 -4.92
C ASP A 126 -19.87 -12.46 -5.46
N SER A 127 -19.14 -11.37 -5.72
CA SER A 127 -19.64 -10.23 -6.48
C SER A 127 -18.77 -10.01 -7.71
N ASP A 128 -19.38 -9.63 -8.80
CA ASP A 128 -18.72 -9.08 -9.98
C ASP A 128 -18.85 -7.55 -10.05
N GLY A 129 -19.36 -6.94 -8.99
CA GLY A 129 -19.60 -5.50 -8.86
C GLY A 129 -18.33 -4.63 -8.91
N GLY A 130 -17.14 -5.24 -8.85
CA GLY A 130 -15.86 -4.55 -9.02
C GLY A 130 -15.71 -3.34 -8.09
N ASP A 131 -15.64 -2.16 -8.67
CA ASP A 131 -15.47 -0.90 -7.93
C ASP A 131 -16.63 -0.61 -6.96
N ASN A 132 -17.86 -1.11 -7.21
CA ASN A 132 -18.97 -0.93 -6.29
C ASN A 132 -18.71 -1.60 -4.92
N CYS A 133 -17.98 -2.71 -4.92
CA CYS A 133 -17.58 -3.38 -3.69
C CYS A 133 -16.57 -2.56 -2.88
N ASN A 134 -15.64 -1.88 -3.57
CA ASN A 134 -14.58 -1.13 -2.94
C ASN A 134 -14.96 0.32 -2.61
N PHE A 135 -15.83 0.93 -3.41
CA PHE A 135 -16.21 2.34 -3.19
C PHE A 135 -17.45 2.51 -2.31
N TYR A 136 -18.38 1.55 -2.39
CA TYR A 136 -19.69 1.68 -1.75
C TYR A 136 -20.03 0.54 -0.80
N GLY A 137 -19.19 -0.50 -0.69
CA GLY A 137 -19.40 -1.62 0.22
C GLY A 137 -20.42 -2.66 -0.22
N LEU A 138 -20.71 -2.74 -1.54
CA LEU A 138 -21.52 -3.84 -2.06
C LEU A 138 -20.88 -5.17 -1.67
N ASN A 139 -21.70 -6.15 -1.28
CA ASN A 139 -21.25 -7.51 -0.94
C ASN A 139 -20.41 -7.64 0.35
N ALA A 140 -20.33 -6.63 1.20
CA ALA A 140 -19.51 -6.68 2.42
C ALA A 140 -19.99 -7.75 3.43
N GLY A 141 -19.08 -8.22 4.28
CA GLY A 141 -19.46 -9.00 5.46
C GLY A 141 -20.36 -8.17 6.37
N VAL A 142 -19.90 -6.98 6.76
CA VAL A 142 -20.68 -5.97 7.50
C VAL A 142 -20.55 -4.63 6.79
N LEU A 143 -21.66 -4.04 6.35
CA LEU A 143 -21.73 -2.68 5.82
C LEU A 143 -22.43 -1.78 6.82
N VAL A 144 -21.80 -0.67 7.19
CA VAL A 144 -22.35 0.39 8.05
C VAL A 144 -22.51 1.66 7.25
N MET A 145 -23.69 2.25 7.27
CA MET A 145 -24.04 3.46 6.53
C MET A 145 -25.16 4.26 7.19
N GLY A 146 -25.63 5.33 6.55
CA GLY A 146 -26.80 6.09 6.99
C GLY A 146 -26.58 6.98 8.22
N GLY A 147 -25.33 7.32 8.56
CA GLY A 147 -24.99 8.15 9.72
C GLY A 147 -24.91 7.35 11.04
N SER A 148 -24.94 6.02 10.99
CA SER A 148 -24.88 5.18 12.19
C SER A 148 -23.57 5.34 12.95
N THR A 149 -23.66 5.34 14.29
CA THR A 149 -22.53 5.03 15.17
C THR A 149 -22.64 3.58 15.61
N THR A 150 -21.87 2.71 14.95
CA THR A 150 -21.90 1.26 15.20
C THR A 150 -20.69 0.83 16.00
N THR A 151 -20.92 0.20 17.17
CA THR A 151 -19.87 -0.41 18.00
C THR A 151 -19.88 -1.92 17.83
N ILE A 152 -18.74 -2.50 17.43
CA ILE A 152 -18.54 -3.95 17.30
C ILE A 152 -17.43 -4.37 18.28
N THR A 153 -17.71 -5.33 19.15
CA THR A 153 -16.74 -5.81 20.14
C THR A 153 -16.62 -7.32 20.11
N GLY A 154 -15.42 -7.84 19.95
CA GLY A 154 -15.16 -9.27 19.86
C GLY A 154 -15.72 -9.90 18.58
N GLY A 155 -15.80 -11.22 18.57
CA GLY A 155 -16.40 -12.00 17.49
C GLY A 155 -15.46 -12.33 16.33
N LEU A 156 -16.06 -12.96 15.33
CA LEU A 156 -15.37 -13.50 14.14
C LEU A 156 -16.10 -13.04 12.88
N ILE A 157 -15.35 -12.49 11.94
CA ILE A 157 -15.85 -12.10 10.62
C ILE A 157 -15.01 -12.81 9.56
N GLU A 158 -15.64 -13.69 8.78
CA GLU A 158 -14.99 -14.47 7.75
C GLU A 158 -15.65 -14.22 6.39
N THR A 159 -14.86 -13.80 5.41
CA THR A 159 -15.32 -13.67 4.03
C THR A 159 -14.43 -14.48 3.11
N SER A 160 -15.02 -15.29 2.25
CA SER A 160 -14.29 -16.03 1.21
C SER A 160 -14.72 -15.66 -0.20
N ALA A 161 -15.58 -14.67 -0.33
CA ALA A 161 -16.13 -14.21 -1.58
C ALA A 161 -15.30 -13.07 -2.19
N SER A 162 -15.28 -12.97 -3.51
CA SER A 162 -14.74 -11.82 -4.24
C SER A 162 -15.58 -10.57 -3.95
N GLY A 163 -14.92 -9.42 -3.73
CA GLY A 163 -15.56 -8.15 -3.41
C GLY A 163 -16.18 -8.08 -2.01
N ALA A 164 -15.89 -9.04 -1.12
CA ALA A 164 -16.49 -9.11 0.21
C ALA A 164 -15.53 -8.57 1.28
N ASN A 165 -15.47 -7.25 1.44
CA ASN A 165 -14.72 -6.61 2.52
C ASN A 165 -15.28 -7.05 3.88
N GLY A 166 -14.40 -7.23 4.88
CA GLY A 166 -14.80 -7.71 6.20
C GLY A 166 -15.77 -6.75 6.88
N VAL A 167 -15.33 -5.53 7.19
CA VAL A 167 -16.17 -4.45 7.75
C VAL A 167 -15.99 -3.20 6.93
N PHE A 168 -17.09 -2.61 6.51
CA PHE A 168 -17.11 -1.45 5.64
C PHE A 168 -17.86 -0.28 6.30
N SER A 169 -17.21 0.88 6.42
CA SER A 169 -17.79 2.16 6.86
C SER A 169 -17.98 3.06 5.65
N TYR A 170 -19.21 3.28 5.22
CA TYR A 170 -19.55 4.12 4.09
C TYR A 170 -20.26 5.40 4.53
N GLY A 171 -19.61 6.55 4.41
CA GLY A 171 -20.12 7.85 4.83
C GLY A 171 -21.08 8.54 3.85
N GLY A 172 -21.63 7.81 2.87
CA GLY A 172 -22.67 8.33 1.98
C GLY A 172 -22.17 9.21 0.83
N ASN A 173 -20.90 9.63 0.82
CA ASN A 173 -20.34 10.49 -0.20
C ASN A 173 -19.54 9.69 -1.23
N GLY A 174 -20.08 9.48 -2.41
CA GLY A 174 -19.41 8.81 -3.52
C GLY A 174 -18.45 9.73 -4.31
N GLY A 175 -18.19 10.95 -3.83
CA GLY A 175 -17.32 11.92 -4.48
C GLY A 175 -15.84 11.69 -4.22
N ARG A 176 -15.03 12.75 -4.43
CA ARG A 176 -13.59 12.76 -4.21
C ARG A 176 -13.23 13.01 -2.76
N ASN A 177 -11.95 12.91 -2.45
CA ASN A 177 -11.36 13.20 -1.14
C ASN A 177 -11.81 14.53 -0.54
N GLY A 178 -11.87 14.58 0.80
CA GLY A 178 -12.21 15.78 1.55
C GLY A 178 -13.70 16.12 1.57
N ALA A 179 -14.55 15.29 1.00
CA ALA A 179 -15.99 15.44 1.11
C ALA A 179 -16.45 15.05 2.52
N GLU A 180 -17.34 15.87 3.12
CA GLU A 180 -17.94 15.54 4.40
C GLU A 180 -18.86 14.32 4.25
N GLY A 181 -18.69 13.32 5.13
CA GLY A 181 -19.58 12.18 5.23
C GLY A 181 -20.86 12.52 6.00
N ASP A 182 -21.76 11.56 6.04
CA ASP A 182 -23.06 11.65 6.73
C ASP A 182 -22.97 11.42 8.26
N GLY A 183 -21.77 11.19 8.79
CA GLY A 183 -21.53 10.91 10.20
C GLY A 183 -21.36 9.41 10.52
N THR A 184 -21.46 8.55 9.52
CA THR A 184 -21.23 7.09 9.70
C THR A 184 -19.89 6.82 10.38
N THR A 185 -19.95 6.12 11.51
CA THR A 185 -18.78 5.78 12.32
C THR A 185 -18.84 4.32 12.76
N VAL A 186 -17.76 3.59 12.53
CA VAL A 186 -17.53 2.23 13.04
C VAL A 186 -16.50 2.30 14.16
N VAL A 187 -16.87 1.84 15.35
CA VAL A 187 -15.96 1.62 16.48
C VAL A 187 -15.83 0.11 16.65
N ILE A 188 -14.65 -0.47 16.38
CA ILE A 188 -14.46 -1.92 16.38
C ILE A 188 -13.27 -2.33 17.22
N SER A 189 -13.45 -3.34 18.09
CA SER A 189 -12.41 -3.80 19.00
C SER A 189 -12.39 -5.32 19.19
N ASP A 190 -11.21 -5.86 19.46
CA ASP A 190 -10.99 -7.26 19.87
C ASP A 190 -11.59 -8.29 18.90
N THR A 191 -11.77 -7.93 17.63
CA THR A 191 -12.44 -8.72 16.59
C THR A 191 -11.41 -9.40 15.69
N ILE A 192 -11.69 -10.64 15.29
CA ILE A 192 -10.92 -11.40 14.31
C ILE A 192 -11.60 -11.27 12.95
N ILE A 193 -10.83 -10.82 11.93
CA ILE A 193 -11.32 -10.67 10.57
C ILE A 193 -10.44 -11.48 9.64
N THR A 194 -11.02 -12.38 8.85
CA THR A 194 -10.32 -13.15 7.82
C THR A 194 -11.02 -12.99 6.48
N THR A 195 -10.27 -12.53 5.46
CA THR A 195 -10.80 -12.43 4.10
C THR A 195 -9.91 -13.20 3.13
N THR A 196 -10.50 -13.95 2.20
CA THR A 196 -9.73 -14.76 1.25
C THR A 196 -10.07 -14.49 -0.23
N GLY A 197 -11.17 -13.78 -0.50
CA GLY A 197 -11.55 -13.39 -1.86
C GLY A 197 -10.74 -12.22 -2.39
N ASP A 198 -10.66 -12.08 -3.72
CA ASP A 198 -10.05 -10.93 -4.38
C ASP A 198 -10.91 -9.68 -4.15
N GLY A 199 -10.26 -8.51 -4.00
CA GLY A 199 -10.96 -7.27 -3.71
C GLY A 199 -11.66 -7.23 -2.34
N SER A 200 -11.19 -8.03 -1.37
CA SER A 200 -11.83 -8.25 -0.08
C SER A 200 -10.90 -7.85 1.06
N GLY A 201 -10.85 -6.55 1.35
CA GLY A 201 -10.04 -6.00 2.44
C GLY A 201 -10.57 -6.35 3.84
N GLY A 202 -9.78 -6.04 4.86
CA GLY A 202 -10.16 -6.27 6.26
C GLY A 202 -11.15 -5.24 6.77
N ILE A 203 -10.67 -4.05 7.16
CA ILE A 203 -11.50 -2.86 7.45
C ILE A 203 -11.38 -1.86 6.30
N MET A 204 -12.53 -1.34 5.88
CA MET A 204 -12.65 -0.45 4.74
C MET A 204 -13.43 0.80 5.12
N THR A 205 -12.96 1.98 4.70
CA THR A 205 -13.63 3.26 4.97
C THR A 205 -13.63 4.11 3.73
N THR A 206 -14.82 4.55 3.31
CA THR A 206 -14.99 5.39 2.11
C THR A 206 -16.11 6.40 2.30
N GLY A 207 -16.23 7.30 1.34
CA GLY A 207 -17.36 8.24 1.29
C GLY A 207 -17.44 9.21 2.46
N GLY A 208 -16.32 9.53 3.10
CA GLY A 208 -16.27 10.37 4.28
C GLY A 208 -16.65 9.66 5.59
N GLY A 209 -16.71 8.32 5.58
CA GLY A 209 -16.94 7.51 6.78
C GLY A 209 -15.79 7.60 7.78
N LYS A 210 -16.00 7.03 8.96
CA LYS A 210 -15.00 6.99 10.03
C LYS A 210 -14.89 5.58 10.59
N THR A 211 -13.64 5.12 10.82
CA THR A 211 -13.36 3.87 11.54
C THR A 211 -12.39 4.12 12.68
N GLU A 212 -12.78 3.70 13.88
CA GLU A 212 -11.94 3.66 15.08
C GLU A 212 -11.76 2.19 15.48
N ALA A 213 -10.54 1.66 15.31
CA ALA A 213 -10.26 0.24 15.53
C ALA A 213 -9.25 0.05 16.66
N SER A 214 -9.41 -1.01 17.45
CA SER A 214 -8.43 -1.39 18.47
C SER A 214 -8.30 -2.90 18.61
N ASN A 215 -7.05 -3.37 18.80
CA ASN A 215 -6.71 -4.78 19.05
C ASN A 215 -7.31 -5.77 18.05
N LEU A 216 -7.41 -5.41 16.78
CA LEU A 216 -7.92 -6.34 15.75
C LEU A 216 -6.86 -7.37 15.38
N THR A 217 -7.32 -8.55 14.97
CA THR A 217 -6.50 -9.53 14.27
C THR A 217 -7.08 -9.67 12.87
N ILE A 218 -6.38 -9.12 11.88
CA ILE A 218 -6.83 -9.15 10.48
C ILE A 218 -5.87 -9.99 9.65
N THR A 219 -6.42 -10.90 8.85
CA THR A 219 -5.67 -11.64 7.83
C THR A 219 -6.43 -11.57 6.51
N THR A 220 -5.76 -11.05 5.47
CA THR A 220 -6.30 -11.04 4.10
C THR A 220 -5.42 -11.88 3.18
N SER A 221 -6.01 -12.55 2.19
CA SER A 221 -5.25 -13.42 1.27
C SER A 221 -5.57 -13.22 -0.20
N GLY A 222 -6.64 -12.52 -0.53
CA GLY A 222 -7.01 -12.20 -1.91
C GLY A 222 -6.11 -11.12 -2.53
N ARG A 223 -6.15 -11.02 -3.85
CA ARG A 223 -5.54 -9.93 -4.60
C ARG A 223 -6.29 -8.62 -4.32
N SER A 224 -5.58 -7.50 -4.27
CA SER A 224 -6.14 -6.15 -4.00
C SER A 224 -6.98 -6.08 -2.72
N SER A 225 -6.48 -6.73 -1.66
CA SER A 225 -7.18 -6.96 -0.39
C SER A 225 -6.34 -6.47 0.79
N ALA A 226 -6.15 -5.15 0.90
CA ALA A 226 -5.42 -4.54 2.01
C ALA A 226 -6.11 -4.81 3.36
N ALA A 227 -5.33 -4.91 4.45
CA ALA A 227 -5.90 -5.15 5.77
C ALA A 227 -6.60 -3.91 6.33
N ILE A 228 -6.00 -2.73 6.13
CA ILE A 228 -6.55 -1.42 6.47
C ILE A 228 -6.64 -0.63 5.17
N ARG A 229 -7.83 -0.21 4.78
CA ARG A 229 -8.01 0.42 3.48
C ARG A 229 -8.98 1.59 3.53
N THR A 230 -8.64 2.63 2.78
CA THR A 230 -9.58 3.66 2.34
C THR A 230 -9.64 3.66 0.82
N ASP A 231 -10.71 4.19 0.26
CA ASP A 231 -10.87 4.35 -1.17
C ASP A 231 -11.69 5.61 -1.47
N ARG A 232 -12.23 5.73 -2.66
CA ARG A 232 -12.93 6.91 -3.18
C ARG A 232 -13.86 7.58 -2.16
N GLY A 233 -13.81 8.88 -2.10
CA GLY A 233 -14.60 9.69 -1.16
C GLY A 233 -13.92 9.93 0.18
N GLY A 234 -12.76 9.33 0.40
CA GLY A 234 -11.98 9.55 1.62
C GLY A 234 -12.65 9.05 2.89
N GLY A 235 -12.17 9.59 4.00
CA GLY A 235 -12.65 9.25 5.34
C GLY A 235 -11.53 9.38 6.37
N THR A 236 -11.71 8.78 7.53
CA THR A 236 -10.68 8.76 8.57
C THR A 236 -10.62 7.38 9.21
N VAL A 237 -9.41 6.83 9.34
CA VAL A 237 -9.17 5.57 10.03
C VAL A 237 -8.16 5.77 11.14
N THR A 238 -8.52 5.38 12.36
CA THR A 238 -7.61 5.33 13.50
C THR A 238 -7.54 3.92 14.05
N VAL A 239 -6.32 3.44 14.27
CA VAL A 239 -6.07 2.07 14.76
C VAL A 239 -5.13 2.14 15.95
N ASP A 240 -5.43 1.41 17.01
CA ASP A 240 -4.56 1.27 18.19
C ASP A 240 -4.40 -0.20 18.58
N GLY A 241 -3.21 -0.72 18.41
CA GLY A 241 -2.88 -2.13 18.66
C GLY A 241 -3.38 -3.09 17.59
N GLY A 242 -3.11 -4.37 17.80
CA GLY A 242 -3.52 -5.45 16.91
C GLY A 242 -2.47 -5.95 15.95
N THR A 243 -2.86 -6.92 15.13
CA THR A 243 -2.01 -7.57 14.11
C THR A 243 -2.72 -7.61 12.77
N TYR A 244 -2.05 -7.15 11.74
CA TYR A 244 -2.61 -6.96 10.40
C TYR A 244 -1.69 -7.64 9.40
N THR A 245 -2.16 -8.73 8.79
CA THR A 245 -1.37 -9.54 7.86
C THR A 245 -2.04 -9.63 6.51
N THR A 246 -1.29 -9.35 5.45
CA THR A 246 -1.74 -9.52 4.07
C THR A 246 -0.85 -10.53 3.33
N ASN A 247 -1.47 -11.36 2.46
CA ASN A 247 -0.80 -12.41 1.70
C ASN A 247 -1.05 -12.31 0.18
N GLY A 248 -1.85 -11.34 -0.26
CA GLY A 248 -2.25 -11.19 -1.65
C GLY A 248 -1.34 -10.28 -2.46
N LEU A 249 -1.35 -10.45 -3.78
CA LEU A 249 -0.70 -9.53 -4.72
C LEU A 249 -1.45 -8.19 -4.75
N GLY A 250 -0.74 -7.07 -4.72
CA GLY A 250 -1.34 -5.73 -4.67
C GLY A 250 -2.21 -5.54 -3.42
N SER A 251 -1.80 -6.15 -2.31
CA SER A 251 -2.51 -6.14 -1.04
C SER A 251 -1.58 -5.62 0.05
N PRO A 252 -1.30 -4.31 0.08
CA PRO A 252 -0.48 -3.73 1.13
C PRO A 252 -1.15 -3.94 2.50
N ALA A 253 -0.37 -3.85 3.57
CA ALA A 253 -0.97 -3.86 4.91
C ALA A 253 -1.88 -2.64 5.11
N ILE A 254 -1.48 -1.48 4.56
CA ILE A 254 -2.27 -0.24 4.57
C ILE A 254 -2.31 0.37 3.16
N TYR A 255 -3.51 0.64 2.66
CA TYR A 255 -3.73 1.42 1.44
C TYR A 255 -4.55 2.67 1.75
N SER A 256 -4.01 3.84 1.41
CA SER A 256 -4.62 5.12 1.76
C SER A 256 -4.94 5.99 0.56
N THR A 257 -6.20 6.38 0.48
CA THR A 257 -6.73 7.52 -0.28
C THR A 257 -7.40 8.52 0.67
N ALA A 258 -6.99 8.54 1.94
CA ALA A 258 -7.53 9.39 3.00
C ALA A 258 -6.49 9.57 4.13
N ASP A 259 -6.94 9.91 5.34
CA ASP A 259 -6.09 10.03 6.52
C ASP A 259 -6.16 8.77 7.38
N ILE A 260 -5.04 8.07 7.51
CA ILE A 260 -4.92 6.86 8.34
C ILE A 260 -3.86 7.05 9.42
N THR A 261 -4.24 6.81 10.67
CA THR A 261 -3.31 6.78 11.80
C THR A 261 -3.32 5.41 12.46
N VAL A 262 -2.16 4.78 12.59
CA VAL A 262 -1.99 3.48 13.24
C VAL A 262 -0.97 3.58 14.36
N LYS A 263 -1.31 3.05 15.54
CA LYS A 263 -0.45 3.05 16.73
C LYS A 263 -0.32 1.66 17.30
N ASN A 264 0.86 1.36 17.88
CA ASN A 264 1.12 0.16 18.69
C ASN A 264 0.75 -1.17 17.97
N ALA A 265 0.86 -1.24 16.66
CA ALA A 265 0.40 -2.36 15.85
C ALA A 265 1.55 -3.12 15.18
N THR A 266 1.31 -4.41 14.91
CA THR A 266 2.15 -5.23 14.05
C THR A 266 1.52 -5.35 12.67
N LEU A 267 2.25 -4.94 11.63
CA LEU A 267 1.80 -4.86 10.24
C LEU A 267 2.72 -5.73 9.38
N VAL A 268 2.15 -6.69 8.65
CA VAL A 268 2.92 -7.63 7.82
C VAL A 268 2.30 -7.73 6.43
N SER A 269 3.09 -7.47 5.41
CA SER A 269 2.74 -7.75 4.02
C SER A 269 3.68 -8.80 3.43
N ASN A 270 3.15 -9.96 3.06
CA ASN A 270 3.95 -11.11 2.62
C ASN A 270 4.21 -11.15 1.10
N LEU A 271 3.52 -10.33 0.31
CA LEU A 271 3.62 -10.39 -1.16
C LEU A 271 3.44 -9.02 -1.83
N SER A 272 3.33 -7.96 -1.08
CA SER A 272 3.08 -6.61 -1.58
C SER A 272 3.83 -5.57 -0.76
N GLU A 273 3.61 -4.32 -1.05
CA GLU A 273 4.05 -3.18 -0.26
C GLU A 273 3.52 -3.29 1.20
N GLY A 274 4.20 -2.70 2.14
CA GLY A 274 3.67 -2.50 3.50
C GLY A 274 2.62 -1.40 3.51
N VAL A 275 2.92 -0.29 2.80
CA VAL A 275 2.07 0.90 2.70
C VAL A 275 2.02 1.38 1.26
N CYS A 276 0.82 1.75 0.80
CA CYS A 276 0.61 2.56 -0.39
C CYS A 276 -0.16 3.84 0.00
N ILE A 277 0.36 5.01 -0.42
CA ILE A 277 -0.32 6.31 -0.28
C ILE A 277 -0.57 6.86 -1.67
N GLU A 278 -1.84 7.05 -2.01
CA GLU A 278 -2.24 7.61 -3.29
C GLU A 278 -2.75 9.05 -3.14
N GLY A 279 -2.17 9.96 -3.92
CA GLY A 279 -2.60 11.35 -3.96
C GLY A 279 -2.31 12.15 -2.69
N MET A 280 -3.05 13.24 -2.49
CA MET A 280 -2.89 14.16 -1.35
C MET A 280 -3.38 13.57 -0.02
N ASN A 281 -2.89 12.39 0.35
CA ASN A 281 -3.37 11.66 1.50
C ASN A 281 -2.25 11.39 2.50
N SER A 282 -2.59 10.90 3.69
CA SER A 282 -1.63 10.75 4.76
C SER A 282 -1.70 9.40 5.48
N ILE A 283 -0.52 8.93 5.90
CA ILE A 283 -0.40 7.83 6.85
C ILE A 283 0.54 8.25 7.98
N THR A 284 0.09 8.03 9.21
CA THR A 284 0.90 8.21 10.42
C THR A 284 1.01 6.88 11.16
N LEU A 285 2.24 6.43 11.41
CA LEU A 285 2.56 5.25 12.21
C LEU A 285 3.27 5.68 13.51
N GLU A 286 2.75 5.25 14.65
CA GLU A 286 3.37 5.53 15.97
C GLU A 286 3.65 4.22 16.71
N THR A 287 4.92 3.92 16.99
CA THR A 287 5.31 2.69 17.70
C THR A 287 4.77 1.42 17.05
N CYS A 288 4.83 1.36 15.73
CA CYS A 288 4.40 0.21 14.93
C CYS A 288 5.60 -0.61 14.48
N ASP A 289 5.42 -1.94 14.37
CA ASP A 289 6.38 -2.83 13.72
C ASP A 289 5.82 -3.24 12.37
N MET A 290 6.45 -2.77 11.30
CA MET A 290 6.04 -3.07 9.93
C MET A 290 7.10 -3.90 9.22
N THR A 291 6.65 -4.97 8.56
CA THR A 291 7.48 -5.82 7.69
C THR A 291 6.79 -6.00 6.35
N ALA A 292 7.50 -5.78 5.25
CA ALA A 292 6.99 -6.05 3.91
C ALA A 292 7.96 -6.87 3.09
N ASN A 293 7.39 -7.72 2.23
CA ASN A 293 8.11 -8.59 1.28
C ASN A 293 7.49 -8.45 -0.12
N ASN A 294 7.67 -7.29 -0.73
CA ASN A 294 7.18 -7.02 -2.07
C ASN A 294 8.06 -7.71 -3.12
N THR A 295 7.64 -8.84 -3.63
CA THR A 295 8.38 -9.65 -4.62
C THR A 295 7.78 -9.62 -6.02
N ARG A 296 6.69 -8.89 -6.22
CA ARG A 296 5.97 -8.86 -7.49
C ARG A 296 5.32 -7.49 -7.70
N CYS A 297 5.72 -6.83 -8.77
CA CYS A 297 5.05 -5.60 -9.19
C CYS A 297 3.56 -5.85 -9.49
N ASN A 298 2.71 -4.92 -9.10
CA ASN A 298 1.29 -4.92 -9.35
C ASN A 298 0.88 -3.70 -10.18
N SER A 299 -0.16 -3.86 -11.03
CA SER A 299 -0.63 -2.78 -11.90
C SER A 299 0.50 -2.18 -12.75
N ASN A 300 0.72 -0.87 -12.69
CA ASN A 300 1.75 -0.15 -13.43
C ASN A 300 3.09 -0.07 -12.70
N ALA A 301 3.18 -0.53 -11.44
CA ALA A 301 4.44 -0.50 -10.68
C ALA A 301 5.54 -1.27 -11.41
N GLN A 302 6.73 -0.69 -11.45
CA GLN A 302 7.94 -1.27 -12.03
C GLN A 302 9.03 -1.50 -10.98
N PHE A 303 8.77 -1.15 -9.73
CA PHE A 303 9.67 -1.33 -8.61
C PHE A 303 9.06 -2.27 -7.56
N HIS A 304 9.93 -2.91 -6.80
CA HIS A 304 9.56 -3.52 -5.54
C HIS A 304 9.92 -2.55 -4.43
N ASP A 305 8.99 -2.28 -3.53
CA ASP A 305 9.20 -1.34 -2.44
C ASP A 305 8.39 -1.71 -1.19
N THR A 306 8.72 -1.08 -0.08
CA THR A 306 8.01 -1.29 1.19
C THR A 306 7.00 -0.18 1.44
N ILE A 307 7.38 1.07 1.20
CA ILE A 307 6.51 2.24 1.30
C ILE A 307 6.44 2.90 -0.06
N MET A 308 5.29 2.80 -0.71
CA MET A 308 5.01 3.42 -1.99
C MET A 308 4.18 4.69 -1.80
N ILE A 309 4.65 5.80 -2.34
CA ILE A 309 3.94 7.09 -2.33
C ILE A 309 3.82 7.56 -3.77
N TYR A 310 2.60 7.64 -4.27
CA TYR A 310 2.37 7.85 -5.69
C TYR A 310 1.05 8.57 -5.99
N GLN A 311 0.91 9.01 -7.21
CA GLN A 311 -0.37 9.43 -7.79
C GLN A 311 -0.72 8.51 -8.95
N SER A 312 -1.83 7.79 -8.84
CA SER A 312 -2.35 7.03 -9.97
C SER A 312 -3.13 7.94 -10.93
N MET A 313 -3.48 7.38 -12.07
CA MET A 313 -4.34 8.05 -13.05
C MET A 313 -5.81 7.61 -12.94
N SER A 314 -6.16 6.85 -11.90
CA SER A 314 -7.52 6.32 -11.67
C SER A 314 -8.53 7.43 -11.36
N GLY A 315 -8.08 8.51 -10.72
CA GLY A 315 -8.94 9.57 -10.21
C GLY A 315 -9.63 9.23 -8.88
N ASP A 316 -9.15 8.20 -8.18
CA ASP A 316 -9.69 7.78 -6.87
C ASP A 316 -9.20 8.70 -5.74
N ALA A 317 -8.05 9.33 -5.93
CA ALA A 317 -7.50 10.33 -5.04
C ALA A 317 -7.22 11.65 -5.78
N ASP A 318 -7.39 12.79 -5.10
CA ASP A 318 -7.00 14.09 -5.62
C ASP A 318 -5.47 14.24 -5.59
N SER A 319 -4.92 14.92 -6.61
CA SER A 319 -3.50 15.23 -6.68
C SER A 319 -3.13 16.30 -5.66
N GLY A 320 -1.96 16.14 -5.04
CA GLY A 320 -1.44 17.10 -4.06
C GLY A 320 -0.25 16.55 -3.32
N THR A 321 0.05 17.09 -2.14
CA THR A 321 1.16 16.63 -1.31
C THR A 321 0.71 15.44 -0.47
N SER A 322 1.38 14.30 -0.68
CA SER A 322 1.23 13.09 0.14
C SER A 322 2.08 13.19 1.40
N SER A 323 1.71 12.55 2.50
CA SER A 323 2.57 12.50 3.68
C SER A 323 2.64 11.12 4.32
N PHE A 324 3.86 10.73 4.68
CA PHE A 324 4.15 9.57 5.50
C PHE A 324 4.93 10.01 6.75
N THR A 325 4.41 9.71 7.91
CA THR A 325 5.09 9.99 9.18
C THR A 325 5.23 8.71 9.99
N MET A 326 6.45 8.41 10.46
CA MET A 326 6.66 7.29 11.38
C MET A 326 7.51 7.72 12.58
N THR A 327 7.02 7.40 13.78
CA THR A 327 7.69 7.72 15.05
C THR A 327 7.85 6.45 15.87
N GLY A 328 9.10 6.10 16.19
CA GLY A 328 9.43 4.86 16.91
C GLY A 328 9.00 3.59 16.17
N GLY A 329 9.17 2.44 16.82
CA GLY A 329 8.91 1.15 16.20
C GLY A 329 9.96 0.75 15.15
N SER A 330 9.62 -0.21 14.29
CA SER A 330 10.53 -0.74 13.27
C SER A 330 9.88 -0.79 11.89
N LEU A 331 10.69 -0.53 10.85
CA LEU A 331 10.33 -0.70 9.44
C LEU A 331 11.32 -1.65 8.78
N THR A 332 10.85 -2.82 8.37
CA THR A 332 11.67 -3.87 7.75
C THR A 332 11.25 -4.09 6.32
N SER A 333 12.20 -3.86 5.41
CA SER A 333 12.09 -4.18 3.98
C SER A 333 12.82 -5.51 3.71
N LEU A 334 12.07 -6.56 3.42
CA LEU A 334 12.64 -7.86 3.07
C LEU A 334 13.03 -7.97 1.59
N ASN A 335 12.47 -7.08 0.75
CA ASN A 335 12.76 -7.05 -0.68
C ASN A 335 12.49 -5.68 -1.28
N GLY A 336 13.35 -5.24 -2.21
CA GLY A 336 13.20 -3.97 -2.93
C GLY A 336 13.64 -2.73 -2.15
N HIS A 337 13.15 -1.59 -2.55
CA HIS A 337 13.46 -0.29 -1.96
C HIS A 337 12.67 -0.08 -0.65
N MET A 338 13.27 0.59 0.32
CA MET A 338 12.50 0.87 1.56
C MET A 338 11.41 1.91 1.30
N PHE A 339 11.73 2.98 0.57
CA PHE A 339 10.77 4.00 0.14
C PHE A 339 10.85 4.19 -1.38
N HIS A 340 9.70 4.39 -2.02
CA HIS A 340 9.61 4.77 -3.43
C HIS A 340 8.61 5.91 -3.61
N VAL A 341 9.03 6.96 -4.32
CA VAL A 341 8.20 8.14 -4.62
C VAL A 341 8.13 8.33 -6.11
N THR A 342 6.93 8.34 -6.67
CA THR A 342 6.70 8.54 -8.09
C THR A 342 5.43 9.34 -8.37
N ASN A 343 5.45 10.19 -9.37
CA ASN A 343 4.31 10.93 -9.89
C ASN A 343 3.57 11.79 -8.85
N THR A 344 4.25 12.23 -7.78
CA THR A 344 3.65 13.01 -6.68
C THR A 344 4.69 13.87 -5.96
N HIS A 345 4.22 14.76 -5.10
CA HIS A 345 5.04 15.42 -4.07
C HIS A 345 4.81 14.72 -2.74
N ALA A 346 5.84 14.07 -2.20
CA ALA A 346 5.80 13.31 -0.96
C ALA A 346 6.60 13.98 0.15
N VAL A 347 6.03 14.07 1.36
CA VAL A 347 6.74 14.47 2.59
C VAL A 347 6.86 13.24 3.49
N ILE A 348 8.09 12.78 3.71
CA ILE A 348 8.41 11.63 4.56
C ILE A 348 9.08 12.17 5.82
N THR A 349 8.53 11.85 6.99
CA THR A 349 9.11 12.23 8.29
C THR A 349 9.38 10.99 9.13
N LEU A 350 10.63 10.81 9.53
CA LEU A 350 11.08 9.69 10.34
C LEU A 350 11.67 10.18 11.65
N LYS A 351 11.23 9.59 12.77
CA LYS A 351 11.69 9.95 14.10
C LYS A 351 11.94 8.73 14.97
N GLY A 352 13.22 8.40 15.19
CA GLY A 352 13.63 7.31 16.05
C GLY A 352 13.08 5.94 15.64
N VAL A 353 12.97 5.70 14.35
CA VAL A 353 12.50 4.44 13.75
C VAL A 353 13.69 3.51 13.55
N GLU A 354 13.55 2.24 13.92
CA GLU A 354 14.51 1.21 13.54
C GLU A 354 14.26 0.80 12.08
N LEU A 355 15.19 1.18 11.18
CA LEU A 355 15.10 0.86 9.76
C LEU A 355 15.95 -0.38 9.45
N ASN A 356 15.32 -1.45 8.96
CA ASN A 356 15.95 -2.71 8.61
C ASN A 356 15.77 -2.97 7.10
N ASN A 357 16.77 -2.65 6.30
CA ASN A 357 16.74 -2.91 4.86
C ASN A 357 17.50 -4.21 4.55
N GLU A 358 16.79 -5.32 4.49
CA GLU A 358 17.36 -6.65 4.26
C GLU A 358 17.34 -7.03 2.77
N GLY A 359 16.45 -6.43 1.99
CA GLY A 359 16.21 -6.77 0.60
C GLY A 359 17.13 -6.06 -0.40
N SER A 360 17.61 -4.89 -0.04
CA SER A 360 18.51 -4.08 -0.85
C SER A 360 19.31 -3.11 0.03
N ASP A 361 20.19 -2.32 -0.58
CA ASP A 361 20.83 -1.18 0.10
C ASP A 361 20.18 0.17 -0.27
N ILE A 362 19.01 0.15 -0.90
CA ILE A 362 18.32 1.36 -1.35
C ILE A 362 17.31 1.81 -0.30
N LEU A 363 17.62 2.95 0.34
CA LEU A 363 16.74 3.59 1.32
C LEU A 363 15.54 4.27 0.64
N LEU A 364 15.79 5.04 -0.41
CA LEU A 364 14.77 5.82 -1.11
C LEU A 364 15.07 5.89 -2.60
N SER A 365 14.05 5.73 -3.42
CA SER A 365 14.09 6.11 -4.83
C SER A 365 13.03 7.16 -5.14
N VAL A 366 13.41 8.16 -5.93
CA VAL A 366 12.53 9.24 -6.41
C VAL A 366 12.72 9.30 -7.92
N CYS A 367 11.80 8.72 -8.68
CA CYS A 367 11.96 8.60 -10.12
C CYS A 367 10.64 8.27 -10.81
N ASP A 368 10.66 8.31 -12.14
CA ASP A 368 9.56 7.82 -12.96
C ASP A 368 9.34 6.32 -12.73
N ASP A 369 8.08 5.93 -12.77
CA ASP A 369 7.61 4.56 -12.71
C ASP A 369 6.54 4.35 -13.82
N GLY A 370 5.74 3.32 -13.73
CA GLY A 370 4.64 3.06 -14.68
C GLY A 370 3.49 4.09 -14.61
N TRP A 371 3.50 4.97 -13.63
CA TRP A 371 2.63 6.16 -13.58
C TRP A 371 3.44 7.40 -13.97
N ASN A 372 2.84 8.26 -14.77
CA ASN A 372 3.48 9.49 -15.22
C ASN A 372 2.45 10.58 -15.47
N GLY A 373 2.88 11.84 -15.39
CA GLY A 373 2.05 13.02 -15.63
C GLY A 373 2.22 14.13 -14.59
N ALA A 374 2.90 13.88 -13.48
CA ALA A 374 3.30 14.87 -12.50
C ALA A 374 4.81 14.78 -12.23
N GLU A 375 5.30 15.65 -11.35
CA GLU A 375 6.69 15.66 -10.91
C GLU A 375 6.94 14.60 -9.85
N ASN A 376 8.17 14.10 -9.75
CA ASN A 376 8.61 13.20 -8.69
C ASN A 376 9.36 14.04 -7.66
N ILE A 377 8.71 14.37 -6.54
CA ILE A 377 9.29 15.24 -5.51
C ILE A 377 9.22 14.52 -4.17
N ALA A 378 10.35 14.43 -3.47
CA ALA A 378 10.41 13.93 -2.12
C ALA A 378 11.06 14.93 -1.16
N GLU A 379 10.44 15.14 0.00
CA GLU A 379 11.05 15.75 1.16
C GLU A 379 11.25 14.68 2.22
N LEU A 380 12.51 14.32 2.52
CA LEU A 380 12.84 13.36 3.57
C LEU A 380 13.38 14.09 4.81
N ASN A 381 12.60 14.07 5.88
CA ASN A 381 12.91 14.72 7.13
C ASN A 381 13.30 13.67 8.19
N ALA A 382 14.55 13.71 8.64
CA ALA A 382 15.10 12.87 9.69
C ALA A 382 15.22 13.67 11.00
N ASP A 383 14.51 13.26 12.05
CA ASP A 383 14.50 13.92 13.38
C ASP A 383 15.02 12.95 14.44
N GLY A 384 16.28 13.06 14.83
CA GLY A 384 16.93 12.10 15.72
C GLY A 384 16.95 10.70 15.14
N GLN A 385 17.13 10.59 13.83
CA GLN A 385 16.97 9.38 13.03
C GLN A 385 18.30 8.92 12.42
N ALA A 386 18.57 7.62 12.46
CA ALA A 386 19.63 7.00 11.69
C ALA A 386 19.10 6.56 10.32
N LEU A 387 19.75 7.01 9.25
CA LEU A 387 19.51 6.62 7.89
C LEU A 387 20.71 5.85 7.35
N GLU A 388 20.47 4.74 6.66
CA GLU A 388 21.51 3.95 6.02
C GLU A 388 21.06 3.49 4.62
N GLY A 389 22.01 3.50 3.65
CA GLY A 389 21.77 3.02 2.29
C GLY A 389 21.85 4.11 1.23
N ALA A 390 21.53 3.72 0.00
CA ALA A 390 21.52 4.61 -1.15
C ALA A 390 20.22 5.41 -1.23
N ILE A 391 20.33 6.66 -1.66
CA ILE A 391 19.19 7.47 -2.10
C ILE A 391 19.37 7.72 -3.60
N LEU A 392 18.39 7.28 -4.39
CA LEU A 392 18.41 7.37 -5.83
C LEU A 392 17.41 8.44 -6.31
N VAL A 393 17.90 9.44 -7.03
CA VAL A 393 17.08 10.57 -7.51
C VAL A 393 17.26 10.70 -9.00
N GLY A 394 16.24 10.31 -9.77
CA GLY A 394 16.28 10.33 -11.23
C GLY A 394 16.33 11.75 -11.82
N ASP A 395 16.68 11.86 -13.09
CA ASP A 395 16.96 13.10 -13.81
C ASP A 395 15.81 14.13 -13.76
N ASN A 396 14.56 13.67 -13.77
CA ASN A 396 13.34 14.52 -13.69
C ASN A 396 12.77 14.61 -12.27
N SER A 397 13.60 14.37 -11.25
CA SER A 397 13.13 14.24 -9.88
C SER A 397 13.80 15.24 -8.95
N THR A 398 13.17 15.51 -7.83
CA THR A 398 13.67 16.43 -6.80
C THR A 398 13.66 15.78 -5.44
N LEU A 399 14.76 15.88 -4.71
CA LEU A 399 14.87 15.51 -3.30
C LEU A 399 15.29 16.70 -2.46
N LYS A 400 14.59 16.89 -1.34
CA LYS A 400 15.06 17.69 -0.21
C LYS A 400 15.29 16.78 0.99
N LEU A 401 16.54 16.63 1.40
CA LEU A 401 16.93 15.84 2.57
C LEU A 401 17.29 16.76 3.73
N THR A 402 16.59 16.62 4.85
CA THR A 402 16.85 17.42 6.06
C THR A 402 17.16 16.50 7.23
N LEU A 403 18.33 16.67 7.84
CA LEU A 403 18.78 15.95 9.02
C LEU A 403 18.85 16.89 10.22
N THR A 404 18.13 16.57 11.30
CA THR A 404 18.06 17.38 12.52
C THR A 404 18.19 16.54 13.78
N ASN A 405 18.51 17.19 14.89
CA ASN A 405 18.50 16.59 16.24
C ASN A 405 19.42 15.38 16.40
N GLY A 406 20.63 15.44 15.82
CA GLY A 406 21.61 14.38 15.89
C GLY A 406 21.33 13.21 14.95
N SER A 407 20.57 13.44 13.89
CA SER A 407 20.35 12.44 12.84
C SER A 407 21.65 12.08 12.14
N THR A 408 21.75 10.85 11.68
CA THR A 408 22.90 10.35 10.95
C THR A 408 22.47 9.79 9.60
N PHE A 409 23.30 10.04 8.57
CA PHE A 409 23.14 9.38 7.28
C PHE A 409 24.45 8.67 6.92
N ALA A 410 24.39 7.36 6.72
CA ALA A 410 25.50 6.54 6.23
C ALA A 410 25.15 6.01 4.84
N GLY A 411 25.49 6.77 3.79
CA GLY A 411 25.05 6.44 2.44
C GLY A 411 25.60 7.38 1.39
N TYR A 412 25.00 7.27 0.20
CA TYR A 412 25.32 8.10 -0.96
C TYR A 412 24.05 8.47 -1.72
N ILE A 413 24.18 9.48 -2.61
CA ILE A 413 23.08 9.93 -3.46
C ILE A 413 23.57 9.94 -4.90
N ASN A 414 22.85 9.30 -5.79
CA ASN A 414 23.09 9.34 -7.23
C ASN A 414 21.78 9.20 -8.03
N GLY A 415 21.87 9.17 -9.38
CA GLY A 415 20.74 9.04 -10.29
C GLY A 415 20.78 7.80 -11.17
N GLU A 416 21.62 6.82 -10.86
CA GLU A 416 21.68 5.56 -11.60
C GLU A 416 20.60 4.62 -11.07
N ILE A 417 19.52 4.47 -11.84
CA ILE A 417 18.31 3.75 -11.40
C ILE A 417 17.93 2.70 -12.43
N GLU A 418 17.77 1.48 -11.96
CA GLU A 418 17.17 0.37 -12.71
C GLU A 418 15.87 -0.10 -12.02
N ASN A 419 14.87 -0.44 -12.83
CA ASN A 419 13.63 -1.01 -12.29
C ASN A 419 13.77 -2.51 -11.95
N ALA A 420 12.72 -3.12 -11.45
CA ALA A 420 12.70 -4.53 -11.05
C ALA A 420 12.95 -5.52 -12.22
N ASN A 421 12.83 -5.06 -13.47
CA ASN A 421 13.13 -5.85 -14.66
C ASN A 421 14.58 -5.66 -15.15
N GLY A 422 15.39 -4.81 -14.49
CA GLY A 422 16.74 -4.44 -14.91
C GLY A 422 16.76 -3.47 -16.09
N GLU A 423 15.69 -2.71 -16.30
CA GLU A 423 15.63 -1.66 -17.30
C GLU A 423 16.10 -0.35 -16.69
N THR A 424 16.97 0.39 -17.40
CA THR A 424 17.46 1.69 -16.94
C THR A 424 16.34 2.72 -16.99
N VAL A 425 16.03 3.30 -15.83
CA VAL A 425 15.04 4.37 -15.67
C VAL A 425 15.72 5.74 -15.72
N SER A 426 16.90 5.89 -15.12
CA SER A 426 17.68 7.12 -15.12
C SER A 426 19.17 6.82 -15.06
N THR A 427 19.99 7.76 -15.56
CA THR A 427 21.45 7.70 -15.49
C THR A 427 22.08 8.98 -14.93
N GLU A 428 21.28 10.00 -14.69
CA GLU A 428 21.70 11.31 -14.18
C GLU A 428 20.98 11.64 -12.89
N THR A 429 21.68 12.30 -11.97
CA THR A 429 21.10 12.75 -10.71
C THR A 429 20.25 13.99 -10.92
N GLY A 430 19.03 13.96 -10.46
CA GLY A 430 18.10 15.09 -10.47
C GLY A 430 18.51 16.23 -9.53
N THR A 431 17.54 17.02 -9.12
CA THR A 431 17.78 18.11 -8.17
C THR A 431 17.82 17.56 -6.75
N VAL A 432 18.93 17.79 -6.03
CA VAL A 432 19.11 17.31 -4.66
C VAL A 432 19.58 18.43 -3.76
N GLU A 433 18.78 18.75 -2.75
CA GLU A 433 19.10 19.73 -1.72
C GLU A 433 19.29 19.00 -0.38
N VAL A 434 20.42 19.19 0.28
CA VAL A 434 20.72 18.54 1.57
C VAL A 434 21.00 19.60 2.62
N SER A 435 20.34 19.47 3.77
CA SER A 435 20.51 20.33 4.93
C SER A 435 20.83 19.50 6.18
N LEU A 436 21.91 19.84 6.88
CA LEU A 436 22.32 19.26 8.16
C LEU A 436 22.35 20.35 9.23
N ASP A 437 21.72 20.10 10.36
CA ASP A 437 21.93 20.93 11.54
C ASP A 437 23.32 20.73 12.17
N GLU A 438 23.65 21.50 13.19
CA GLU A 438 24.98 21.46 13.85
C GLU A 438 25.29 20.10 14.51
N THR A 439 24.28 19.28 14.78
CA THR A 439 24.38 18.02 15.55
C THR A 439 24.34 16.77 14.66
N SER A 440 23.86 16.92 13.43
CA SER A 440 23.64 15.81 12.49
C SER A 440 24.91 15.57 11.64
N THR A 441 25.07 14.33 11.16
CA THR A 441 26.27 13.93 10.42
C THR A 441 25.94 13.09 9.20
N TRP A 442 26.82 13.15 8.20
CA TRP A 442 26.75 12.33 7.01
C TRP A 442 28.07 11.62 6.72
N THR A 443 28.06 10.30 6.63
CA THR A 443 29.20 9.47 6.25
C THR A 443 29.01 8.94 4.84
N LEU A 444 29.89 9.33 3.92
CA LEU A 444 29.81 8.89 2.53
C LEU A 444 30.14 7.40 2.41
N LYS A 445 29.41 6.70 1.53
CA LYS A 445 29.64 5.29 1.16
C LYS A 445 30.02 5.14 -0.34
N ALA A 446 29.83 6.20 -1.13
CA ALA A 446 30.28 6.33 -2.52
C ALA A 446 30.46 7.81 -2.86
N ASP A 447 31.04 8.10 -4.02
CA ASP A 447 31.03 9.47 -4.57
C ASP A 447 29.58 9.92 -4.74
N THR A 448 29.29 11.14 -4.33
CA THR A 448 27.93 11.65 -4.20
C THR A 448 27.79 13.00 -4.90
N TYR A 449 26.68 13.17 -5.59
CA TYR A 449 26.40 14.34 -6.40
C TYR A 449 25.09 14.99 -5.96
N ILE A 450 25.17 16.25 -5.53
CA ILE A 450 24.01 17.03 -5.09
C ILE A 450 24.02 18.42 -5.69
N THR A 451 22.87 19.08 -5.71
CA THR A 451 22.70 20.43 -6.25
C THR A 451 23.11 21.50 -5.25
N SER A 452 22.73 21.33 -3.97
CA SER A 452 23.05 22.27 -2.90
C SER A 452 23.27 21.59 -1.56
N PHE A 453 24.12 22.20 -0.72
CA PHE A 453 24.41 21.75 0.64
C PHE A 453 24.31 22.92 1.61
N GLU A 454 23.52 22.74 2.67
CA GLU A 454 23.43 23.66 3.79
C GLU A 454 23.87 22.95 5.07
N GLY A 455 24.90 23.45 5.74
CA GLY A 455 25.44 22.87 6.98
C GLY A 455 26.93 23.07 7.10
N ASN A 456 27.51 22.45 8.13
CA ASN A 456 28.95 22.48 8.36
C ASN A 456 29.60 21.29 7.61
N ALA A 457 30.50 21.59 6.67
CA ALA A 457 31.23 20.56 5.91
C ALA A 457 31.99 19.56 6.84
N ALA A 458 32.43 20.00 8.00
CA ALA A 458 33.09 19.13 8.97
C ALA A 458 32.16 18.03 9.56
N ASN A 459 30.85 18.17 9.41
CA ASN A 459 29.87 17.15 9.78
C ASN A 459 29.69 16.07 8.69
N VAL A 460 30.36 16.24 7.54
CA VAL A 460 30.42 15.24 6.49
C VAL A 460 31.76 14.51 6.56
N THR A 461 31.71 13.18 6.69
CA THR A 461 32.88 12.31 6.67
C THR A 461 33.02 11.68 5.29
N GLY A 462 34.11 12.01 4.59
CA GLY A 462 34.34 11.54 3.22
C GLY A 462 34.60 10.05 3.11
N ASN A 463 35.30 9.45 4.09
CA ASN A 463 35.60 8.01 4.12
C ASN A 463 36.30 7.50 2.82
N GLY A 464 37.06 8.38 2.16
CA GLY A 464 37.72 8.09 0.88
C GLY A 464 36.92 8.44 -0.36
N TYR A 465 35.70 8.93 -0.22
CA TYR A 465 34.79 9.38 -1.28
C TYR A 465 34.64 10.91 -1.26
N THR A 466 34.09 11.43 -2.33
CA THR A 466 33.93 12.88 -2.55
C THR A 466 32.45 13.26 -2.61
N LEU A 467 32.08 14.34 -1.92
CA LEU A 467 30.81 15.01 -2.10
C LEU A 467 30.97 16.14 -3.12
N TYR A 468 30.28 16.04 -4.23
CA TYR A 468 30.21 17.07 -5.26
C TYR A 468 28.93 17.90 -5.08
N VAL A 469 29.08 19.20 -4.91
CA VAL A 469 28.00 20.17 -4.86
C VAL A 469 28.01 20.97 -6.14
N ASN A 470 26.97 20.86 -6.96
CA ASN A 470 26.89 21.48 -8.28
C ASN A 470 28.15 21.22 -9.12
N GLY A 471 28.64 19.97 -9.10
CA GLY A 471 29.82 19.52 -9.84
C GLY A 471 31.16 19.92 -9.25
N VAL A 472 31.22 20.60 -8.10
CA VAL A 472 32.44 21.01 -7.42
C VAL A 472 32.60 20.23 -6.13
N ALA A 473 33.81 19.66 -5.92
CA ALA A 473 34.08 18.94 -4.67
C ALA A 473 33.92 19.86 -3.44
N LEU A 474 33.18 19.43 -2.43
CA LEU A 474 33.02 20.18 -1.19
C LEU A 474 34.30 20.10 -0.38
N GLU A 475 34.88 21.25 -0.09
CA GLU A 475 36.08 21.36 0.75
C GLU A 475 35.70 21.32 2.25
N GLY A 476 36.62 20.83 3.09
CA GLY A 476 36.46 20.86 4.56
C GLY A 476 35.67 19.68 5.13
N ILE A 477 35.39 18.66 4.32
CA ILE A 477 34.88 17.38 4.84
C ILE A 477 35.96 16.65 5.66
N SER A 478 35.57 15.86 6.66
CA SER A 478 36.46 15.16 7.60
C SER A 478 36.89 13.77 7.10
#